data_4b46f35bc1b4e728930bb57e799f12c5
#
_entry.id   4b46f35bc1b4e728930bb57e799f12c5
#
_cell.length_a   1.000
_cell.length_b   1.000
_cell.length_c   1.000
_cell.angle_alpha   90.00
_cell.angle_beta   90.00
_cell.angle_gamma   90.00
#
_symmetry.space_group_name_H-M   'P 1'
#
loop_
_entity.id
_entity.type
_entity.pdbx_description
1 polymer ?
#
loop_
_entity_poly.entity_id
_entity_poly.type
_entity_poly.pdbx_seq_one_letter_code
_entity_poly.pdbx_strand_id
1 'polypeptide(L)'
;AGTVNIGTGGLTIFPTMLIQRGESLYNKEFNATNLASPISVEAFKFWTEFYTDYSLDQDANFFQKFRVGTIPMGIASYTQCLTFSAGAPEISGKWSIAEIPGIAEEDGSINNICSGAGTGASIMKSSKNKDAASNFLKWWTSSETQYRYSSDVEAILGETGRVGTANKNALPRLVWEDNEIEVITSQWRKLREIPEVPGSYYVSRSIDQAFWATKNGKKSAKESIVHWSEESNNEIARK
;
A
#
# COMPACT_ATOMS: atom_id res chain seq x y z
N ALA A 1 -20.17 3.36 14.13
CA ALA A 1 -19.28 4.16 13.30
C ALA A 1 -17.89 3.54 13.38
N GLY A 2 -17.27 3.32 12.23
CA GLY A 2 -15.93 2.73 12.17
C GLY A 2 -14.90 3.61 12.89
N THR A 3 -14.00 2.97 13.63
CA THR A 3 -12.95 3.64 14.40
C THR A 3 -11.59 3.61 13.70
N VAL A 4 -11.49 2.89 12.59
CA VAL A 4 -10.26 2.70 11.82
C VAL A 4 -10.53 2.68 10.32
N ASN A 5 -9.58 3.16 9.53
CA ASN A 5 -9.57 3.01 8.07
C ASN A 5 -8.53 1.97 7.66
N ILE A 6 -8.91 0.91 6.95
CA ILE A 6 -8.01 -0.14 6.47
C ILE A 6 -7.99 -0.32 4.95
N GLY A 7 -8.88 0.36 4.24
CA GLY A 7 -8.98 0.30 2.78
C GLY A 7 -9.79 -0.87 2.24
N THR A 8 -10.41 -0.66 1.09
CA THR A 8 -11.30 -1.61 0.40
C THR A 8 -10.79 -2.07 -0.97
N GLY A 9 -9.71 -1.47 -1.49
CA GLY A 9 -9.14 -1.85 -2.80
C GLY A 9 -8.41 -3.18 -2.75
N GLY A 10 -8.59 -4.02 -3.78
CA GLY A 10 -8.11 -5.40 -3.83
C GLY A 10 -6.59 -5.60 -3.73
N LEU A 11 -5.79 -4.58 -4.04
CA LEU A 11 -4.34 -4.60 -3.88
C LEU A 11 -3.84 -3.61 -2.82
N THR A 12 -4.69 -3.19 -1.89
CA THR A 12 -4.31 -2.31 -0.77
C THR A 12 -3.81 -3.12 0.42
N ILE A 13 -4.71 -3.51 1.32
CA ILE A 13 -4.34 -4.19 2.56
C ILE A 13 -4.35 -5.73 2.45
N PHE A 14 -5.20 -6.30 1.57
CA PHE A 14 -5.33 -7.76 1.46
C PHE A 14 -4.02 -8.47 1.15
N PRO A 15 -3.18 -8.03 0.19
CA PRO A 15 -1.87 -8.64 -0.03
C PRO A 15 -0.95 -8.57 1.19
N THR A 16 -1.02 -7.51 1.98
CA THR A 16 -0.29 -7.41 3.26
C THR A 16 -0.74 -8.50 4.23
N MET A 17 -2.05 -8.67 4.42
CA MET A 17 -2.61 -9.71 5.28
C MET A 17 -2.22 -11.13 4.81
N LEU A 18 -2.03 -11.30 3.50
CA LEU A 18 -1.63 -12.54 2.88
C LEU A 18 -0.16 -12.86 3.18
N ILE A 19 0.75 -11.93 2.87
CA ILE A 19 2.19 -12.14 3.08
C ILE A 19 2.58 -12.25 4.56
N GLN A 20 1.86 -11.59 5.46
CA GLN A 20 2.04 -11.76 6.91
C GLN A 20 1.69 -13.18 7.38
N ARG A 21 0.86 -13.90 6.64
CA ARG A 21 0.51 -15.31 6.88
C ARG A 21 1.40 -16.30 6.12
N GLY A 22 2.46 -15.81 5.48
CA GLY A 22 3.41 -16.65 4.74
C GLY A 22 2.93 -17.09 3.36
N GLU A 23 1.86 -16.50 2.83
CA GLU A 23 1.37 -16.82 1.49
C GLU A 23 1.69 -15.69 0.50
N SER A 24 1.89 -16.06 -0.76
CA SER A 24 2.09 -15.13 -1.88
C SER A 24 0.84 -15.02 -2.72
N LEU A 25 0.61 -13.86 -3.34
CA LEU A 25 -0.53 -13.66 -4.24
C LEU A 25 -0.50 -14.59 -5.46
N TYR A 26 0.69 -14.90 -5.95
CA TYR A 26 0.92 -15.80 -7.09
C TYR A 26 1.70 -17.04 -6.69
N ASN A 27 1.53 -18.12 -7.47
CA ASN A 27 2.38 -19.30 -7.35
C ASN A 27 3.83 -18.99 -7.78
N LYS A 28 4.74 -19.96 -7.55
CA LYS A 28 6.17 -19.77 -7.84
C LYS A 28 6.48 -19.56 -9.32
N GLU A 29 5.66 -20.09 -10.19
CA GLU A 29 5.78 -19.99 -11.64
C GLU A 29 5.16 -18.72 -12.20
N PHE A 30 4.50 -17.89 -11.38
CA PHE A 30 3.80 -16.68 -11.77
C PHE A 30 2.75 -16.85 -12.88
N ASN A 31 2.15 -18.03 -12.96
CA ASN A 31 1.15 -18.39 -13.98
C ASN A 31 -0.24 -18.70 -13.39
N ALA A 32 -0.39 -18.56 -12.07
CA ALA A 32 -1.66 -18.68 -11.36
C ALA A 32 -1.63 -17.91 -10.04
N THR A 33 -2.81 -17.57 -9.53
CA THR A 33 -2.97 -16.98 -8.19
C THR A 33 -3.11 -18.06 -7.12
N ASN A 34 -2.72 -17.73 -5.88
CA ASN A 34 -2.96 -18.54 -4.69
C ASN A 34 -4.26 -18.14 -3.96
N LEU A 35 -5.15 -17.37 -4.59
CA LEU A 35 -6.35 -16.83 -3.95
C LEU A 35 -7.30 -17.89 -3.39
N ALA A 36 -7.28 -19.11 -3.92
CA ALA A 36 -8.08 -20.23 -3.42
C ALA A 36 -7.38 -21.07 -2.33
N SER A 37 -6.15 -20.74 -1.94
CA SER A 37 -5.46 -21.46 -0.87
C SER A 37 -6.19 -21.29 0.48
N PRO A 38 -6.07 -22.23 1.42
CA PRO A 38 -6.66 -22.09 2.75
C PRO A 38 -6.23 -20.80 3.46
N ILE A 39 -4.96 -20.42 3.34
CA ILE A 39 -4.40 -19.21 3.93
C ILE A 39 -5.02 -17.96 3.30
N SER A 40 -5.17 -17.93 1.98
CA SER A 40 -5.80 -16.82 1.26
C SER A 40 -7.28 -16.67 1.63
N VAL A 41 -8.01 -17.77 1.74
CA VAL A 41 -9.42 -17.78 2.17
C VAL A 41 -9.57 -17.22 3.58
N GLU A 42 -8.69 -17.60 4.52
CA GLU A 42 -8.68 -17.09 5.88
C GLU A 42 -8.34 -15.58 5.91
N ALA A 43 -7.29 -15.17 5.22
CA ALA A 43 -6.90 -13.76 5.13
C ALA A 43 -8.02 -12.91 4.52
N PHE A 44 -8.68 -13.42 3.47
CA PHE A 44 -9.78 -12.74 2.81
C PHE A 44 -11.02 -12.61 3.72
N LYS A 45 -11.36 -13.69 4.44
CA LYS A 45 -12.42 -13.69 5.43
C LYS A 45 -12.14 -12.64 6.51
N PHE A 46 -10.93 -12.66 7.10
CA PHE A 46 -10.51 -11.69 8.11
C PHE A 46 -10.63 -10.24 7.60
N TRP A 47 -10.22 -9.96 6.37
CA TRP A 47 -10.36 -8.63 5.77
C TRP A 47 -11.82 -8.21 5.61
N THR A 48 -12.68 -9.11 5.11
CA THR A 48 -14.09 -8.80 4.86
C THR A 48 -14.90 -8.63 6.15
N GLU A 49 -14.53 -9.32 7.26
CA GLU A 49 -15.16 -9.19 8.57
C GLU A 49 -15.13 -7.76 9.13
N PHE A 50 -14.12 -6.97 8.80
CA PHE A 50 -14.10 -5.55 9.16
C PHE A 50 -15.32 -4.79 8.64
N TYR A 51 -15.84 -5.19 7.50
CA TYR A 51 -16.97 -4.53 6.83
C TYR A 51 -18.30 -5.25 6.99
N THR A 52 -18.30 -6.56 7.19
CA THR A 52 -19.52 -7.36 7.40
C THR A 52 -19.95 -7.39 8.87
N ASP A 53 -19.00 -7.61 9.77
CA ASP A 53 -19.27 -7.87 11.18
C ASP A 53 -19.02 -6.61 12.03
N TYR A 54 -17.93 -5.89 11.77
CA TYR A 54 -17.57 -4.68 12.52
C TYR A 54 -18.10 -3.39 11.89
N SER A 55 -18.77 -3.47 10.73
CA SER A 55 -19.42 -2.34 10.06
C SER A 55 -18.51 -1.12 9.84
N LEU A 56 -17.24 -1.34 9.46
CA LEU A 56 -16.37 -0.25 9.06
C LEU A 56 -16.95 0.47 7.84
N ASP A 57 -16.74 1.78 7.81
CA ASP A 57 -17.19 2.61 6.70
C ASP A 57 -16.27 2.38 5.48
N GLN A 58 -16.85 1.84 4.42
CA GLN A 58 -16.15 1.53 3.17
C GLN A 58 -15.82 2.76 2.32
N ASP A 59 -16.64 3.80 2.45
CA ASP A 59 -16.54 5.03 1.68
C ASP A 59 -15.95 6.17 2.52
N ALA A 60 -15.24 5.83 3.61
CA ALA A 60 -14.66 6.80 4.50
C ALA A 60 -13.66 7.70 3.76
N ASN A 61 -13.96 8.97 3.67
CA ASN A 61 -12.91 9.95 3.38
C ASN A 61 -12.00 10.04 4.61
N PHE A 62 -10.93 9.23 4.61
CA PHE A 62 -10.04 9.10 5.76
C PHE A 62 -9.44 10.45 6.16
N PHE A 63 -8.99 11.26 5.21
CA PHE A 63 -8.43 12.59 5.51
C PHE A 63 -9.42 13.45 6.32
N GLN A 64 -10.65 13.61 5.84
CA GLN A 64 -11.65 14.44 6.52
C GLN A 64 -12.06 13.87 7.87
N LYS A 65 -12.25 12.55 7.97
CA LYS A 65 -12.68 11.91 9.21
C LYS A 65 -11.57 11.83 10.27
N PHE A 66 -10.33 11.67 9.85
CA PHE A 66 -9.16 11.75 10.74
C PHE A 66 -8.99 13.19 11.27
N ARG A 67 -9.04 14.17 10.38
CA ARG A 67 -8.95 15.59 10.71
C ARG A 67 -9.93 16.03 11.82
N VAL A 68 -11.17 15.54 11.80
CA VAL A 68 -12.20 15.85 12.81
C VAL A 68 -12.27 14.82 13.95
N GLY A 69 -11.37 13.84 14.00
CA GLY A 69 -11.26 12.85 15.06
C GLY A 69 -12.33 11.74 15.06
N THR A 70 -13.16 11.62 14.01
CA THR A 70 -14.18 10.56 13.94
C THR A 70 -13.60 9.20 13.51
N ILE A 71 -12.47 9.18 12.80
CA ILE A 71 -11.66 7.99 12.55
C ILE A 71 -10.24 8.28 13.04
N PRO A 72 -9.88 7.91 14.28
CA PRO A 72 -8.60 8.30 14.88
C PRO A 72 -7.42 7.46 14.43
N MET A 73 -7.62 6.39 13.66
CA MET A 73 -6.55 5.51 13.17
C MET A 73 -6.80 5.10 11.73
N GLY A 74 -5.72 4.83 10.98
CA GLY A 74 -5.85 4.27 9.64
C GLY A 74 -4.54 3.77 9.09
N ILE A 75 -4.64 2.85 8.13
CA ILE A 75 -3.53 2.39 7.31
C ILE A 75 -3.52 3.22 6.04
N ALA A 76 -2.38 3.82 5.74
CA ALA A 76 -2.22 4.69 4.58
C ALA A 76 -0.77 4.67 4.07
N SER A 77 -0.53 5.21 2.88
CA SER A 77 0.82 5.45 2.40
C SER A 77 1.53 6.51 3.26
N TYR A 78 2.86 6.45 3.37
CA TYR A 78 3.59 7.45 4.14
C TYR A 78 3.38 8.88 3.59
N THR A 79 3.09 9.03 2.31
CA THR A 79 2.76 10.33 1.70
C THR A 79 1.46 10.94 2.22
N GLN A 80 0.59 10.15 2.88
CA GLN A 80 -0.59 10.68 3.56
C GLN A 80 -0.21 11.63 4.70
N CYS A 81 0.93 11.42 5.34
CA CYS A 81 1.47 12.32 6.38
C CYS A 81 1.66 13.73 5.81
N LEU A 82 2.21 13.85 4.60
CA LEU A 82 2.38 15.15 3.92
C LEU A 82 1.03 15.81 3.67
N THR A 83 0.01 15.02 3.29
CA THR A 83 -1.35 15.52 3.10
C THR A 83 -1.95 16.05 4.40
N PHE A 84 -1.73 15.37 5.53
CA PHE A 84 -2.20 15.85 6.84
C PHE A 84 -1.46 17.09 7.28
N SER A 85 -0.15 17.13 7.17
CA SER A 85 0.65 18.31 7.53
C SER A 85 0.21 19.55 6.75
N ALA A 86 0.02 19.42 5.44
CA ALA A 86 -0.37 20.55 4.58
C ALA A 86 -1.85 20.96 4.72
N GLY A 87 -2.75 19.97 4.87
CA GLY A 87 -4.19 20.20 4.76
C GLY A 87 -4.97 20.21 6.08
N ALA A 88 -4.32 19.89 7.20
CA ALA A 88 -4.97 19.79 8.52
C ALA A 88 -4.10 20.39 9.65
N PRO A 89 -3.71 21.68 9.55
CA PRO A 89 -2.82 22.30 10.54
C PRO A 89 -3.41 22.32 11.96
N GLU A 90 -4.72 22.25 12.13
CA GLU A 90 -5.40 22.22 13.44
C GLU A 90 -5.14 20.94 14.25
N ILE A 91 -4.68 19.87 13.59
CA ILE A 91 -4.25 18.62 14.26
C ILE A 91 -2.74 18.44 14.28
N SER A 92 -1.98 19.45 13.91
CA SER A 92 -0.51 19.41 13.99
C SER A 92 -0.05 19.07 15.40
N GLY A 93 0.90 18.14 15.53
CA GLY A 93 1.42 17.65 16.81
C GLY A 93 0.45 16.77 17.63
N LYS A 94 -0.74 16.44 17.11
CA LYS A 94 -1.75 15.61 17.80
C LYS A 94 -1.86 14.19 17.25
N TRP A 95 -1.01 13.80 16.34
CA TRP A 95 -0.97 12.47 15.74
C TRP A 95 0.48 12.03 15.51
N SER A 96 0.66 10.76 15.32
CA SER A 96 1.95 10.18 14.98
C SER A 96 1.76 8.99 14.05
N ILE A 97 2.86 8.44 13.55
CA ILE A 97 2.88 7.25 12.72
C ILE A 97 3.48 6.06 13.47
N ALA A 98 3.07 4.89 13.09
CA ALA A 98 3.62 3.63 13.55
C ALA A 98 3.79 2.67 12.38
N GLU A 99 4.60 1.63 12.55
CA GLU A 99 4.62 0.52 11.59
C GLU A 99 3.24 -0.12 11.47
N ILE A 100 2.96 -0.71 10.31
CA ILE A 100 1.69 -1.41 10.08
C ILE A 100 1.48 -2.52 11.12
N PRO A 101 0.26 -2.75 11.60
CA PRO A 101 -0.04 -3.91 12.45
C PRO A 101 0.38 -5.22 11.79
N GLY A 102 0.91 -6.13 12.56
CA GLY A 102 1.38 -7.44 12.12
C GLY A 102 0.71 -8.59 12.84
N ILE A 103 1.18 -9.78 12.55
CA ILE A 103 0.77 -11.03 13.19
C ILE A 103 1.85 -11.43 14.19
N ALA A 104 1.44 -11.86 15.39
CA ALA A 104 2.35 -12.41 16.36
C ALA A 104 2.87 -13.79 15.90
N GLU A 105 4.17 -13.96 15.89
CA GLU A 105 4.85 -15.22 15.61
C GLU A 105 5.00 -16.05 16.89
N GLU A 106 5.35 -17.33 16.75
CA GLU A 106 5.52 -18.24 17.89
C GLU A 106 6.60 -17.81 18.88
N ASP A 107 7.62 -17.11 18.40
CA ASP A 107 8.71 -16.57 19.22
C ASP A 107 8.37 -15.25 19.93
N GLY A 108 7.14 -14.77 19.79
CA GLY A 108 6.65 -13.51 20.35
C GLY A 108 7.02 -12.27 19.54
N SER A 109 7.73 -12.39 18.42
CA SER A 109 7.97 -11.29 17.50
C SER A 109 6.70 -10.92 16.73
N ILE A 110 6.67 -9.73 16.16
CA ILE A 110 5.57 -9.28 15.33
C ILE A 110 6.01 -9.24 13.85
N ASN A 111 5.35 -10.05 13.04
CA ASN A 111 5.53 -10.03 11.59
C ASN A 111 4.69 -8.92 10.97
N ASN A 112 5.28 -7.75 10.83
CA ASN A 112 4.66 -6.58 10.22
C ASN A 112 5.23 -6.27 8.81
N ILE A 113 5.58 -7.32 8.07
CA ILE A 113 5.84 -7.24 6.63
C ILE A 113 4.60 -6.66 5.94
N CYS A 114 4.79 -5.79 4.95
CA CYS A 114 3.68 -5.25 4.18
C CYS A 114 3.95 -5.27 2.68
N SER A 115 2.88 -5.33 1.92
CA SER A 115 2.94 -5.05 0.50
C SER A 115 3.21 -3.56 0.28
N GLY A 116 3.94 -3.23 -0.75
CA GLY A 116 4.18 -1.86 -1.13
C GLY A 116 4.61 -1.75 -2.58
N ALA A 117 4.41 -0.58 -3.13
CA ALA A 117 4.84 -0.24 -4.47
C ALA A 117 5.56 1.10 -4.48
N GLY A 118 6.43 1.28 -5.44
CA GLY A 118 7.10 2.54 -5.70
C GLY A 118 6.86 3.00 -7.14
N THR A 119 7.02 4.28 -7.38
CA THR A 119 7.04 4.81 -8.75
C THR A 119 8.44 4.65 -9.32
N GLY A 120 8.56 3.86 -10.37
CA GLY A 120 9.80 3.67 -11.11
C GLY A 120 9.83 4.50 -12.40
N ALA A 121 11.03 4.77 -12.88
CA ALA A 121 11.26 5.36 -14.19
C ALA A 121 12.07 4.41 -15.06
N SER A 122 11.66 4.20 -16.31
CA SER A 122 12.33 3.30 -17.24
C SER A 122 12.60 3.97 -18.59
N ILE A 123 13.62 3.47 -19.29
CA ILE A 123 13.98 3.95 -20.62
C ILE A 123 13.36 3.02 -21.65
N MET A 124 12.52 3.56 -22.52
CA MET A 124 11.90 2.79 -23.59
C MET A 124 12.95 2.15 -24.51
N LYS A 125 12.73 0.89 -24.90
CA LYS A 125 13.63 0.16 -25.83
C LYS A 125 13.81 0.91 -27.14
N SER A 126 12.78 1.58 -27.61
CA SER A 126 12.76 2.38 -28.87
C SER A 126 13.46 3.74 -28.75
N SER A 127 13.88 4.17 -27.56
CA SER A 127 14.56 5.46 -27.38
C SER A 127 15.85 5.48 -28.20
N LYS A 128 16.07 6.58 -28.93
CA LYS A 128 17.31 6.85 -29.69
C LYS A 128 18.38 7.54 -28.84
N ASN A 129 18.03 8.03 -27.64
CA ASN A 129 18.89 8.80 -26.74
C ASN A 129 19.05 8.12 -25.39
N LYS A 130 19.38 6.82 -25.39
CA LYS A 130 19.41 6.00 -24.14
C LYS A 130 20.45 6.48 -23.13
N ASP A 131 21.64 6.91 -23.62
CA ASP A 131 22.70 7.39 -22.73
C ASP A 131 22.31 8.71 -22.04
N ALA A 132 21.74 9.66 -22.79
CA ALA A 132 21.23 10.89 -22.22
C ALA A 132 20.10 10.63 -21.22
N ALA A 133 19.17 9.74 -21.55
CA ALA A 133 18.09 9.34 -20.66
C ALA A 133 18.63 8.66 -19.38
N SER A 134 19.65 7.79 -19.51
CA SER A 134 20.31 7.15 -18.37
C SER A 134 20.98 8.18 -17.45
N ASN A 135 21.68 9.15 -18.02
CA ASN A 135 22.32 10.22 -17.26
C ASN A 135 21.28 11.08 -16.53
N PHE A 136 20.16 11.41 -17.20
CA PHE A 136 19.06 12.12 -16.57
C PHE A 136 18.47 11.31 -15.40
N LEU A 137 18.18 10.02 -15.56
CA LEU A 137 17.63 9.20 -14.49
C LEU A 137 18.59 9.08 -13.30
N LYS A 138 19.90 8.91 -13.55
CA LYS A 138 20.91 8.88 -12.48
C LYS A 138 20.96 10.20 -11.72
N TRP A 139 20.90 11.32 -12.44
CA TRP A 139 20.83 12.65 -11.83
C TRP A 139 19.55 12.83 -11.03
N TRP A 140 18.39 12.53 -11.64
CA TRP A 140 17.07 12.69 -11.00
C TRP A 140 16.92 11.85 -9.73
N THR A 141 17.37 10.60 -9.74
CA THR A 141 17.27 9.68 -8.60
C THR A 141 18.37 9.85 -7.56
N SER A 142 19.35 10.72 -7.79
CA SER A 142 20.41 10.98 -6.81
C SER A 142 19.86 11.62 -5.54
N SER A 143 20.48 11.33 -4.39
CA SER A 143 20.03 11.89 -3.10
C SER A 143 20.12 13.42 -3.06
N GLU A 144 21.11 13.99 -3.70
CA GLU A 144 21.27 15.44 -3.77
C GLU A 144 20.16 16.10 -4.57
N THR A 145 19.83 15.58 -5.74
CA THR A 145 18.75 16.11 -6.58
C THR A 145 17.39 15.97 -5.88
N GLN A 146 17.12 14.81 -5.29
CA GLN A 146 15.88 14.55 -4.56
C GLN A 146 15.73 15.51 -3.36
N TYR A 147 16.80 15.73 -2.61
CA TYR A 147 16.82 16.66 -1.51
C TYR A 147 16.58 18.11 -1.98
N ARG A 148 17.37 18.60 -2.95
CA ARG A 148 17.24 19.98 -3.47
C ARG A 148 15.86 20.23 -4.04
N TYR A 149 15.38 19.32 -4.89
CA TYR A 149 14.05 19.47 -5.48
C TYR A 149 12.97 19.60 -4.39
N SER A 150 12.98 18.71 -3.39
CA SER A 150 12.00 18.75 -2.31
C SER A 150 12.10 20.04 -1.49
N SER A 151 13.32 20.45 -1.13
CA SER A 151 13.55 21.65 -0.34
C SER A 151 13.20 22.93 -1.10
N ASP A 152 13.55 23.01 -2.38
CA ASP A 152 13.27 24.20 -3.21
C ASP A 152 11.76 24.36 -3.45
N VAL A 153 11.03 23.24 -3.72
CA VAL A 153 9.57 23.28 -3.87
C VAL A 153 8.89 23.67 -2.57
N GLU A 154 9.35 23.16 -1.43
CA GLU A 154 8.81 23.55 -0.13
C GLU A 154 9.13 25.01 0.22
N ALA A 155 10.32 25.50 -0.10
CA ALA A 155 10.68 26.90 0.12
C ALA A 155 9.79 27.89 -0.66
N ILE A 156 9.28 27.47 -1.83
CA ILE A 156 8.40 28.31 -2.67
C ILE A 156 6.93 28.19 -2.26
N LEU A 157 6.46 26.97 -1.99
CA LEU A 157 5.04 26.65 -1.80
C LEU A 157 4.66 26.39 -0.32
N GLY A 158 5.63 26.42 0.59
CA GLY A 158 5.42 26.06 1.99
C GLY A 158 5.13 24.55 2.13
N GLU A 159 4.48 24.17 3.22
CA GLU A 159 4.13 22.76 3.53
C GLU A 159 3.31 22.07 2.43
N THR A 160 2.53 22.81 1.68
CA THR A 160 1.75 22.28 0.56
C THR A 160 2.62 21.80 -0.60
N GLY A 161 3.86 22.26 -0.67
CA GLY A 161 4.86 21.84 -1.65
C GLY A 161 5.70 20.64 -1.24
N ARG A 162 5.51 20.12 -0.05
CA ARG A 162 6.24 18.93 0.40
C ARG A 162 6.02 17.74 -0.52
N VAL A 163 7.10 17.15 -0.98
CA VAL A 163 7.07 15.97 -1.86
C VAL A 163 7.70 14.76 -1.16
N GLY A 164 7.10 13.60 -1.37
CA GLY A 164 7.65 12.36 -0.88
C GLY A 164 8.82 11.88 -1.76
N THR A 165 9.82 11.27 -1.15
CA THR A 165 10.92 10.62 -1.86
C THR A 165 11.03 9.15 -1.48
N ALA A 166 11.38 8.30 -2.46
CA ALA A 166 11.78 6.92 -2.21
C ALA A 166 13.29 6.77 -1.97
N ASN A 167 14.04 7.88 -2.04
CA ASN A 167 15.48 7.87 -1.82
C ASN A 167 15.79 7.89 -0.32
N LYS A 168 16.22 6.74 0.22
CA LYS A 168 16.51 6.57 1.65
C LYS A 168 17.64 7.45 2.20
N ASN A 169 18.50 8.01 1.33
CA ASN A 169 19.57 8.92 1.73
C ASN A 169 19.12 10.39 1.65
N ALA A 170 18.06 10.70 0.89
CA ALA A 170 17.46 12.01 0.85
C ALA A 170 16.43 12.21 1.98
N LEU A 171 15.66 11.16 2.31
CA LEU A 171 14.59 11.23 3.29
C LEU A 171 15.02 11.85 4.63
N PRO A 172 16.15 11.48 5.27
CA PRO A 172 16.57 12.06 6.55
C PRO A 172 17.01 13.52 6.48
N ARG A 173 17.13 14.08 5.28
CA ARG A 173 17.51 15.48 5.04
C ARG A 173 16.30 16.38 4.83
N LEU A 174 15.10 15.78 4.77
CA LEU A 174 13.84 16.50 4.60
C LEU A 174 13.19 16.81 5.96
N VAL A 175 12.08 17.50 5.94
CA VAL A 175 11.35 17.97 7.14
C VAL A 175 10.52 16.84 7.80
N TRP A 176 11.19 15.80 8.23
CA TRP A 176 10.61 14.72 9.02
C TRP A 176 11.17 14.76 10.43
N GLU A 177 10.35 14.40 11.41
CA GLU A 177 10.84 14.18 12.77
C GLU A 177 11.65 12.88 12.84
N ASP A 178 12.63 12.81 13.75
CA ASP A 178 13.52 11.65 13.86
C ASP A 178 12.76 10.33 14.07
N ASN A 179 11.71 10.34 14.89
CA ASN A 179 10.85 9.19 15.13
C ASN A 179 10.06 8.78 13.87
N GLU A 180 9.64 9.72 13.05
CA GLU A 180 8.96 9.44 11.78
C GLU A 180 9.93 8.79 10.78
N ILE A 181 11.15 9.31 10.68
CA ILE A 181 12.21 8.72 9.85
C ILE A 181 12.48 7.28 10.28
N GLU A 182 12.57 7.01 11.57
CA GLU A 182 12.78 5.67 12.10
C GLU A 182 11.65 4.72 11.68
N VAL A 183 10.40 5.09 11.89
CA VAL A 183 9.22 4.29 11.52
C VAL A 183 9.18 4.05 10.00
N ILE A 184 9.34 5.10 9.18
CA ILE A 184 9.29 4.99 7.72
C ILE A 184 10.40 4.07 7.22
N THR A 185 11.63 4.28 7.66
CA THR A 185 12.78 3.50 7.19
C THR A 185 12.76 2.06 7.69
N SER A 186 12.23 1.82 8.89
CA SER A 186 12.00 0.48 9.43
C SER A 186 10.95 -0.26 8.59
N GLN A 187 9.82 0.38 8.31
CA GLN A 187 8.78 -0.22 7.47
C GLN A 187 9.27 -0.47 6.04
N TRP A 188 10.08 0.43 5.45
CA TRP A 188 10.64 0.22 4.11
C TRP A 188 11.51 -1.04 4.00
N ARG A 189 12.23 -1.42 5.07
CA ARG A 189 13.01 -2.68 5.09
C ARG A 189 12.11 -3.92 5.04
N LYS A 190 10.86 -3.79 5.45
CA LYS A 190 9.85 -4.85 5.54
C LYS A 190 8.88 -4.86 4.36
N LEU A 191 9.08 -3.96 3.38
CA LEU A 191 8.28 -3.95 2.16
C LEU A 191 8.54 -5.19 1.30
N ARG A 192 7.47 -5.71 0.71
CA ARG A 192 7.50 -6.74 -0.33
C ARG A 192 6.68 -6.27 -1.51
N GLU A 193 7.28 -6.29 -2.67
CA GLU A 193 6.59 -5.97 -3.92
C GLU A 193 5.68 -7.14 -4.32
N ILE A 194 4.51 -6.79 -4.85
CA ILE A 194 3.63 -7.76 -5.51
C ILE A 194 4.09 -7.82 -6.97
N PRO A 195 4.52 -9.00 -7.46
CA PRO A 195 4.98 -9.12 -8.85
C PRO A 195 3.88 -8.74 -9.84
N GLU A 196 4.24 -7.97 -10.86
CA GLU A 196 3.40 -7.72 -12.02
C GLU A 196 3.54 -8.87 -13.01
N VAL A 197 2.45 -9.59 -13.23
CA VAL A 197 2.39 -10.69 -14.20
C VAL A 197 1.42 -10.34 -15.33
N PRO A 198 1.54 -10.97 -16.51
CA PRO A 198 0.52 -10.83 -17.54
C PRO A 198 -0.86 -11.20 -16.98
N GLY A 199 -1.80 -10.25 -17.01
CA GLY A 199 -3.12 -10.44 -16.40
C GLY A 199 -3.31 -9.91 -14.98
N SER A 200 -2.30 -9.33 -14.32
CA SER A 200 -2.40 -8.74 -12.96
C SER A 200 -3.60 -7.81 -12.77
N TYR A 201 -3.96 -7.06 -13.80
CA TYR A 201 -5.15 -6.21 -13.77
C TYR A 201 -6.43 -6.99 -13.45
N TYR A 202 -6.58 -8.19 -14.03
CA TYR A 202 -7.74 -9.05 -13.76
C TYR A 202 -7.74 -9.58 -12.34
N VAL A 203 -6.56 -9.86 -11.78
CA VAL A 203 -6.42 -10.33 -10.39
C VAL A 203 -6.90 -9.26 -9.42
N SER A 204 -6.44 -8.01 -9.58
CA SER A 204 -6.91 -6.88 -8.77
C SER A 204 -8.43 -6.75 -8.83
N ARG A 205 -8.98 -6.72 -10.05
CA ARG A 205 -10.42 -6.64 -10.27
C ARG A 205 -11.20 -7.80 -9.67
N SER A 206 -10.66 -9.02 -9.73
CA SER A 206 -11.30 -10.20 -9.15
C SER A 206 -11.35 -10.14 -7.63
N ILE A 207 -10.30 -9.67 -6.99
CA ILE A 207 -10.28 -9.46 -5.53
C ILE A 207 -11.34 -8.41 -5.14
N ASP A 208 -11.46 -7.31 -5.89
CA ASP A 208 -12.49 -6.30 -5.67
C ASP A 208 -13.90 -6.89 -5.83
N GLN A 209 -14.14 -7.68 -6.88
CA GLN A 209 -15.44 -8.34 -7.09
C GLN A 209 -15.77 -9.34 -5.98
N ALA A 210 -14.77 -10.11 -5.52
CA ALA A 210 -14.94 -11.02 -4.38
C ALA A 210 -15.32 -10.25 -3.11
N PHE A 211 -14.64 -9.14 -2.84
CA PHE A 211 -14.93 -8.27 -1.70
C PHE A 211 -16.39 -7.77 -1.72
N TRP A 212 -16.81 -7.19 -2.84
CA TRP A 212 -18.17 -6.66 -2.97
C TRP A 212 -19.24 -7.73 -2.95
N ALA A 213 -18.97 -8.92 -3.50
CA ALA A 213 -19.90 -10.04 -3.41
C ALA A 213 -20.09 -10.51 -1.97
N THR A 214 -19.03 -10.58 -1.18
CA THR A 214 -19.06 -10.94 0.24
C THR A 214 -19.76 -9.87 1.06
N LYS A 215 -19.30 -8.63 0.94
CA LYS A 215 -19.82 -7.49 1.72
C LYS A 215 -21.31 -7.25 1.48
N ASN A 216 -21.79 -7.48 0.26
CA ASN A 216 -23.22 -7.33 -0.07
C ASN A 216 -24.06 -8.60 0.22
N GLY A 217 -23.50 -9.59 0.90
CA GLY A 217 -24.19 -10.81 1.29
C GLY A 217 -24.60 -11.74 0.14
N LYS A 218 -24.00 -11.56 -1.07
CA LYS A 218 -24.32 -12.38 -2.24
C LYS A 218 -23.72 -13.79 -2.15
N LYS A 219 -22.53 -13.90 -1.56
CA LYS A 219 -21.79 -15.15 -1.35
C LYS A 219 -21.00 -15.05 -0.04
N SER A 220 -20.65 -16.18 0.54
CA SER A 220 -19.68 -16.21 1.65
C SER A 220 -18.30 -15.74 1.20
N ALA A 221 -17.43 -15.36 2.13
CA ALA A 221 -16.06 -14.97 1.83
C ALA A 221 -15.31 -16.05 1.05
N LYS A 222 -15.45 -17.32 1.50
CA LYS A 222 -14.83 -18.47 0.84
C LYS A 222 -15.34 -18.67 -0.59
N GLU A 223 -16.65 -18.69 -0.78
CA GLU A 223 -17.25 -18.89 -2.12
C GLU A 223 -16.87 -17.74 -3.06
N SER A 224 -16.79 -16.51 -2.55
CA SER A 224 -16.41 -15.36 -3.33
C SER A 224 -14.97 -15.45 -3.82
N ILE A 225 -14.01 -15.64 -2.91
CA ILE A 225 -12.59 -15.59 -3.29
C ILE A 225 -12.20 -16.81 -4.15
N VAL A 226 -12.77 -17.99 -3.89
CA VAL A 226 -12.51 -19.18 -4.70
C VAL A 226 -13.06 -19.01 -6.12
N HIS A 227 -14.30 -18.54 -6.27
CA HIS A 227 -14.88 -18.27 -7.60
C HIS A 227 -14.04 -17.28 -8.41
N TRP A 228 -13.65 -16.15 -7.79
CA TRP A 228 -12.88 -15.13 -8.47
C TRP A 228 -11.40 -15.50 -8.68
N SER A 229 -10.89 -16.47 -7.92
CA SER A 229 -9.59 -17.10 -8.19
C SER A 229 -9.61 -17.88 -9.51
N GLU A 230 -10.66 -18.66 -9.76
CA GLU A 230 -10.82 -19.40 -11.01
C GLU A 230 -10.88 -18.45 -12.22
N GLU A 231 -11.67 -17.37 -12.12
CA GLU A 231 -11.75 -16.35 -13.17
C GLU A 231 -10.39 -15.68 -13.44
N SER A 232 -9.67 -15.31 -12.38
CA SER A 232 -8.32 -14.74 -12.50
C SER A 232 -7.35 -15.70 -13.20
N ASN A 233 -7.34 -16.96 -12.80
CA ASN A 233 -6.43 -17.95 -13.36
C ASN A 233 -6.75 -18.26 -14.82
N ASN A 234 -8.03 -18.24 -15.20
CA ASN A 234 -8.45 -18.37 -16.60
C ASN A 234 -7.93 -17.18 -17.45
N GLU A 235 -7.94 -15.98 -16.91
CA GLU A 235 -7.44 -14.79 -17.63
C GLU A 235 -5.90 -14.78 -17.71
N ILE A 236 -5.19 -15.21 -16.66
CA ILE A 236 -3.73 -15.35 -16.70
C ILE A 236 -3.32 -16.39 -17.75
N ALA A 237 -4.00 -17.53 -17.80
CA ALA A 237 -3.70 -18.60 -18.75
C ALA A 237 -3.92 -18.24 -20.23
N ARG A 238 -4.67 -17.17 -20.51
CA ARG A 238 -4.91 -16.65 -21.86
C ARG A 238 -3.82 -15.70 -22.37
N LYS A 239 -2.90 -15.30 -21.52
CA LYS A 239 -1.86 -14.29 -21.81
C LYS A 239 -0.49 -14.91 -22.01
#